data_a3e577c01ca40f843dbe34e955365ff4
#
_entry.id   a3e577c01ca40f843dbe34e955365ff4
#
_cell.length_a   1.000
_cell.length_b   1.000
_cell.length_c   1.000
_cell.angle_alpha   90.00
_cell.angle_beta   90.00
_cell.angle_gamma   90.00
#
_symmetry.space_group_name_H-M   'P 1'
#
loop_
_entity.id
_entity.type
_entity.pdbx_description
1 polymer ?
#
loop_
_entity_poly.entity_id
_entity_poly.type
_entity_poly.pdbx_seq_one_letter_code
_entity_poly.pdbx_strand_id
1 'polypeptide(L)'
;MSMHPIVDKGEVAIDFPDKYYSGGFGRDCSFEARAEDEGVLIRLVRGGSDKRAVAIHLHHFLFAGIIEELARSLGEREPIDAVHRDPLLAAARGLAAALERSVPKPAG
;
A
#
# COMPACT_ATOMS: atom_id res chain seq x y z
N MET A 1 11.76 -12.29 0.85
CA MET A 1 10.67 -11.63 1.56
C MET A 1 11.23 -10.67 2.59
N SER A 2 10.90 -9.42 2.49
CA SER A 2 11.48 -8.40 3.36
C SER A 2 10.39 -7.70 4.14
N MET A 3 10.54 -7.72 5.47
CA MET A 3 9.71 -6.92 6.36
C MET A 3 10.45 -5.63 6.66
N HIS A 4 9.75 -4.51 6.58
CA HIS A 4 10.30 -3.20 6.83
C HIS A 4 9.61 -2.55 8.03
N PRO A 5 10.35 -1.83 8.86
CA PRO A 5 9.71 -1.15 10.00
C PRO A 5 8.78 -0.04 9.49
N ILE A 6 7.66 0.11 10.19
CA ILE A 6 6.75 1.21 9.92
C ILE A 6 7.29 2.45 10.61
N VAL A 7 7.57 3.49 9.82
CA VAL A 7 8.12 4.75 10.34
C VAL A 7 7.05 5.81 10.56
N ASP A 8 5.82 5.48 10.25
CA ASP A 8 4.67 6.34 10.42
C ASP A 8 3.56 5.53 11.09
N LYS A 9 2.36 5.56 10.59
CA LYS A 9 1.27 4.73 11.10
C LYS A 9 0.27 4.43 9.99
N GLY A 10 -0.45 3.33 10.16
CA GLY A 10 -1.58 2.99 9.34
C GLY A 10 -2.72 2.51 10.21
N GLU A 11 -3.93 2.69 9.76
CA GLU A 11 -5.12 2.23 10.47
C GLU A 11 -5.97 1.43 9.51
N VAL A 12 -6.54 0.34 10.02
CA VAL A 12 -7.34 -0.57 9.22
C VAL A 12 -8.68 -0.76 9.91
N ALA A 13 -9.74 -0.71 9.14
CA ALA A 13 -11.07 -1.01 9.62
C ALA A 13 -11.74 -1.95 8.63
N ILE A 14 -12.36 -3.00 9.14
CA ILE A 14 -13.10 -3.96 8.32
C ILE A 14 -14.51 -4.06 8.90
N ASP A 15 -15.50 -3.69 8.10
CA ASP A 15 -16.88 -3.63 8.52
C ASP A 15 -17.67 -4.68 7.77
N PHE A 16 -18.01 -5.76 8.47
CA PHE A 16 -18.92 -6.79 7.96
C PHE A 16 -20.33 -6.56 8.52
N PRO A 17 -21.36 -7.12 7.89
CA PRO A 17 -22.74 -6.88 8.34
C PRO A 17 -22.99 -7.18 9.82
N ASP A 18 -22.29 -8.17 10.38
CA ASP A 18 -22.47 -8.60 11.77
C ASP A 18 -21.22 -8.41 12.64
N LYS A 19 -20.13 -7.88 12.09
CA LYS A 19 -18.88 -7.75 12.81
C LYS A 19 -18.07 -6.54 12.32
N TYR A 20 -17.37 -5.93 13.23
CA TYR A 20 -16.48 -4.81 12.93
C TYR A 20 -15.11 -5.07 13.53
N TYR A 21 -14.07 -4.92 12.72
CA TYR A 21 -12.69 -5.04 13.16
C TYR A 21 -11.97 -3.75 12.88
N SER A 22 -11.17 -3.29 13.82
CA SER A 22 -10.30 -2.15 13.58
C SER A 22 -8.98 -2.34 14.31
N GLY A 23 -7.93 -1.74 13.79
CA GLY A 23 -6.64 -1.80 14.42
C GLY A 23 -5.67 -0.81 13.81
N GLY A 24 -4.70 -0.39 14.62
CA GLY A 24 -3.64 0.49 14.19
C GLY A 24 -2.31 -0.24 14.12
N PHE A 25 -1.43 0.25 13.24
CA PHE A 25 -0.08 -0.27 13.06
C PHE A 25 0.86 0.93 13.05
N GLY A 26 1.68 1.05 14.06
CA GLY A 26 2.58 2.18 14.25
C GLY A 26 4.04 1.76 14.20
N ARG A 27 4.88 2.52 14.89
CA ARG A 27 6.34 2.33 14.82
C ARG A 27 6.84 1.02 15.43
N ASP A 28 6.02 0.34 16.21
CA ASP A 28 6.32 -0.98 16.75
C ASP A 28 5.90 -2.11 15.81
N CYS A 29 5.49 -1.78 14.61
CA CYS A 29 4.98 -2.72 13.61
C CYS A 29 5.88 -2.73 12.38
N SER A 30 5.57 -3.66 11.46
CA SER A 30 6.31 -3.83 10.22
C SER A 30 5.35 -3.98 9.06
N PHE A 31 5.85 -3.73 7.86
CA PHE A 31 5.06 -3.94 6.66
C PHE A 31 5.85 -4.69 5.60
N GLU A 32 5.12 -5.30 4.70
CA GLU A 32 5.64 -5.91 3.50
C GLU A 32 4.78 -5.45 2.32
N ALA A 33 5.43 -5.13 1.22
CA ALA A 33 4.72 -4.84 -0.03
C ALA A 33 5.52 -5.49 -1.14
N ARG A 34 4.87 -6.30 -1.97
CA ARG A 34 5.57 -7.01 -3.04
C ARG A 34 4.68 -7.27 -4.22
N ALA A 35 5.30 -7.38 -5.38
CA ALA A 35 4.62 -7.82 -6.59
C ALA A 35 4.42 -9.33 -6.55
N GLU A 36 3.27 -9.76 -7.05
CA GLU A 36 2.92 -11.17 -7.22
C GLU A 36 2.52 -11.41 -8.67
N ASP A 37 2.25 -12.67 -9.04
CA ASP A 37 1.94 -13.03 -10.43
C ASP A 37 0.70 -12.30 -10.96
N GLU A 38 -0.30 -12.12 -10.11
CA GLU A 38 -1.59 -11.57 -10.55
C GLU A 38 -1.87 -10.17 -9.98
N GLY A 39 -0.94 -9.61 -9.21
CA GLY A 39 -1.17 -8.31 -8.61
C GLY A 39 -0.10 -7.95 -7.60
N VAL A 40 -0.53 -7.32 -6.51
CA VAL A 40 0.35 -6.91 -5.43
C VAL A 40 -0.19 -7.36 -4.09
N LEU A 41 0.72 -7.58 -3.15
CA LEU A 41 0.38 -7.87 -1.76
C LEU A 41 0.87 -6.72 -0.88
N ILE A 42 0.00 -6.25 -0.01
CA ILE A 42 0.34 -5.29 1.04
C ILE A 42 -0.01 -5.93 2.38
N ARG A 43 0.95 -5.96 3.28
CA ARG A 43 0.77 -6.63 4.57
C ARG A 43 1.30 -5.75 5.69
N LEU A 44 0.51 -5.61 6.75
CA LEU A 44 0.91 -4.90 7.97
C LEU A 44 0.87 -5.90 9.12
N VAL A 45 1.90 -5.88 9.97
CA VAL A 45 2.05 -6.87 11.03
C VAL A 45 2.48 -6.20 12.33
N ARG A 46 1.83 -6.56 13.41
CA ARG A 46 2.26 -6.26 14.75
C ARG A 46 2.57 -7.56 15.48
N GLY A 47 3.79 -7.68 16.00
CA GLY A 47 4.20 -8.83 16.81
C GLY A 47 3.92 -8.60 18.29
N GLY A 48 4.44 -9.49 19.13
CA GLY A 48 4.34 -9.37 20.57
C GLY A 48 3.06 -9.95 21.15
N SER A 49 2.66 -9.45 22.32
CA SER A 49 1.52 -9.98 23.05
C SER A 49 0.18 -9.62 22.42
N ASP A 50 0.13 -8.51 21.68
CA ASP A 50 -1.08 -8.06 21.01
C ASP A 50 -0.87 -8.22 19.48
N LYS A 51 -0.72 -9.46 19.06
CA LYS A 51 -0.47 -9.78 17.64
C LYS A 51 -1.64 -9.44 16.77
N ARG A 52 -1.35 -8.83 15.64
CA ARG A 52 -2.35 -8.60 14.60
C ARG A 52 -1.66 -8.53 13.25
N ALA A 53 -2.39 -8.90 12.22
CA ALA A 53 -1.89 -8.80 10.85
C ALA A 53 -3.06 -8.54 9.91
N VAL A 54 -2.80 -7.79 8.86
CA VAL A 54 -3.73 -7.62 7.77
C VAL A 54 -2.97 -7.82 6.47
N ALA A 55 -3.58 -8.51 5.53
CA ALA A 55 -3.00 -8.73 4.21
C ALA A 55 -4.05 -8.34 3.16
N ILE A 56 -3.61 -7.56 2.19
CA ILE A 56 -4.48 -7.11 1.11
C ILE A 56 -3.85 -7.57 -0.20
N HIS A 57 -4.59 -8.38 -0.95
CA HIS A 57 -4.19 -8.82 -2.28
C HIS A 57 -4.99 -8.03 -3.29
N LEU A 58 -4.30 -7.28 -4.14
CA LEU A 58 -4.94 -6.44 -5.14
C LEU A 58 -4.50 -6.91 -6.53
N HIS A 59 -5.44 -7.35 -7.34
CA HIS A 59 -5.15 -7.72 -8.72
C HIS A 59 -4.83 -6.47 -9.54
N HIS A 60 -4.15 -6.65 -10.66
CA HIS A 60 -3.56 -5.55 -11.42
C HIS A 60 -4.55 -4.44 -11.79
N PHE A 61 -5.72 -4.80 -12.32
CA PHE A 61 -6.69 -3.78 -12.75
C PHE A 61 -7.28 -3.01 -11.58
N LEU A 62 -7.52 -3.68 -10.45
CA LEU A 62 -8.00 -3.00 -9.26
C LEU A 62 -6.92 -2.06 -8.72
N PHE A 63 -5.68 -2.52 -8.66
CA PHE A 63 -4.58 -1.69 -8.19
C PHE A 63 -4.40 -0.46 -9.09
N ALA A 64 -4.46 -0.65 -10.41
CA ALA A 64 -4.41 0.47 -11.35
C ALA A 64 -5.54 1.48 -11.09
N GLY A 65 -6.75 0.97 -10.89
CA GLY A 65 -7.90 1.84 -10.59
C GLY A 65 -7.73 2.63 -9.30
N ILE A 66 -7.18 1.99 -8.27
CA ILE A 66 -6.91 2.66 -7.00
C ILE A 66 -5.88 3.78 -7.20
N ILE A 67 -4.81 3.52 -7.94
CA ILE A 67 -3.78 4.54 -8.23
C ILE A 67 -4.39 5.71 -8.99
N GLU A 68 -5.22 5.43 -10.00
CA GLU A 68 -5.89 6.47 -10.77
C GLU A 68 -6.76 7.36 -9.90
N GLU A 69 -7.55 6.75 -9.01
CA GLU A 69 -8.42 7.50 -8.11
C GLU A 69 -7.64 8.31 -7.09
N LEU A 70 -6.53 7.76 -6.59
CA LEU A 70 -5.66 8.50 -5.68
C LEU A 70 -5.05 9.72 -6.38
N ALA A 71 -4.59 9.56 -7.61
CA ALA A 71 -4.03 10.66 -8.38
C ALA A 71 -5.07 11.76 -8.59
N ARG A 72 -6.30 11.39 -8.97
CA ARG A 72 -7.39 12.35 -9.16
C ARG A 72 -7.71 13.08 -7.86
N SER A 73 -7.85 12.34 -6.77
CA SER A 73 -8.20 12.89 -5.46
C SER A 73 -7.12 13.86 -4.96
N LEU A 74 -5.86 13.48 -5.11
CA LEU A 74 -4.76 14.37 -4.72
C LEU A 74 -4.74 15.66 -5.55
N GLY A 75 -5.06 15.57 -6.83
CA GLY A 75 -5.12 16.75 -7.70
C GLY A 75 -6.25 17.72 -7.37
N GLU A 76 -7.28 17.26 -6.70
CA GLU A 76 -8.43 18.07 -6.31
C GLU A 76 -8.29 18.70 -4.92
N ARG A 77 -7.28 18.32 -4.17
CA ARG A 77 -7.06 18.80 -2.80
C ARG A 77 -6.02 19.90 -2.77
N GLU A 78 -5.93 20.57 -1.63
CA GLU A 78 -4.84 21.50 -1.37
C GLU A 78 -3.50 20.76 -1.41
N PRO A 79 -2.44 21.43 -1.87
CA PRO A 79 -1.12 20.78 -1.95
C PRO A 79 -0.66 20.25 -0.60
N ILE A 80 -0.02 19.07 -0.63
CA ILE A 80 0.61 18.49 0.54
C ILE A 80 1.92 19.24 0.81
N ASP A 81 2.28 19.40 2.07
CA ASP A 81 3.56 20.04 2.40
C ASP A 81 4.75 19.23 1.86
N ALA A 82 5.89 19.88 1.70
CA ALA A 82 7.06 19.27 1.07
C ALA A 82 7.59 18.06 1.84
N VAL A 83 7.49 18.08 3.18
CA VAL A 83 7.99 16.97 4.01
C VAL A 83 7.26 15.66 3.68
N HIS A 84 5.97 15.73 3.40
CA HIS A 84 5.17 14.56 3.04
C HIS A 84 5.15 14.31 1.54
N ARG A 85 5.11 15.39 0.74
CA ARG A 85 5.03 15.29 -0.71
C ARG A 85 6.27 14.65 -1.33
N ASP A 86 7.46 15.07 -0.89
CA ASP A 86 8.70 14.68 -1.56
C ASP A 86 8.96 13.17 -1.52
N PRO A 87 8.83 12.47 -0.38
CA PRO A 87 8.98 11.02 -0.39
C PRO A 87 7.88 10.29 -1.18
N LEU A 88 6.65 10.80 -1.17
CA LEU A 88 5.58 10.21 -1.97
C LEU A 88 5.86 10.35 -3.46
N LEU A 89 6.31 11.52 -3.89
CA LEU A 89 6.65 11.76 -5.29
C LEU A 89 7.81 10.87 -5.75
N ALA A 90 8.85 10.77 -4.93
CA ALA A 90 10.00 9.92 -5.23
C ALA A 90 9.56 8.45 -5.36
N ALA A 91 8.72 7.96 -4.45
CA ALA A 91 8.21 6.60 -4.48
C ALA A 91 7.34 6.34 -5.71
N ALA A 92 6.48 7.30 -6.06
CA ALA A 92 5.61 7.18 -7.24
C ALA A 92 6.43 7.14 -8.53
N ARG A 93 7.46 7.95 -8.63
CA ARG A 93 8.38 7.92 -9.77
C ARG A 93 9.13 6.60 -9.85
N GLY A 94 9.53 6.06 -8.71
CA GLY A 94 10.16 4.75 -8.65
C GLY A 94 9.24 3.65 -9.16
N LEU A 95 7.97 3.69 -8.79
CA LEU A 95 6.99 2.72 -9.26
C LEU A 95 6.81 2.83 -10.78
N ALA A 96 6.64 4.06 -11.28
CA ALA A 96 6.50 4.29 -12.72
C ALA A 96 7.72 3.78 -13.49
N ALA A 97 8.92 4.08 -12.99
CA ALA A 97 10.16 3.64 -13.62
C ALA A 97 10.27 2.12 -13.66
N ALA A 98 9.87 1.45 -12.57
CA ALA A 98 9.88 -0.01 -12.51
C ALA A 98 8.95 -0.62 -13.55
N LEU A 99 7.75 -0.06 -13.71
CA LEU A 99 6.79 -0.53 -14.71
C LEU A 99 7.29 -0.29 -16.13
N GLU A 100 7.93 0.85 -16.38
CA GLU A 100 8.49 1.18 -17.69
C GLU A 100 9.64 0.24 -18.08
N ARG A 101 10.42 -0.23 -17.10
CA ARG A 101 11.51 -1.17 -17.35
C ARG A 101 11.06 -2.61 -17.49
N SER A 102 9.85 -2.94 -17.04
CA SER A 102 9.35 -4.31 -17.09
C SER A 102 9.11 -4.75 -18.52
N VAL A 103 9.58 -5.95 -18.85
CA VAL A 103 9.30 -6.54 -20.16
C VAL A 103 7.91 -7.15 -20.10
N PRO A 104 6.97 -6.70 -20.95
CA PRO A 104 5.61 -7.25 -20.91
C PRO A 104 5.61 -8.74 -21.22
N LYS A 105 4.81 -9.49 -20.45
CA LYS A 105 4.57 -10.90 -20.73
C LYS A 105 3.78 -11.04 -22.02
N PRO A 106 4.09 -12.00 -22.89
CA PRO A 106 3.25 -12.26 -24.07
C PRO A 106 1.84 -12.63 -23.61
N ALA A 107 0.85 -12.12 -24.33
CA ALA A 107 -0.54 -12.50 -24.10
C ALA A 107 -0.74 -13.94 -24.57
N GLY A 108 -1.44 -14.74 -23.77
CA GLY A 108 -1.69 -16.10 -24.21
C GLY A 108 -1.95 -17.08 -23.14
#